data_cd6670f60a6164de544fb64a81c5a538
#
_entry.id   cd6670f60a6164de544fb64a81c5a538
#
_cell.length_a   1.000
_cell.length_b   1.000
_cell.length_c   1.000
_cell.angle_alpha   90.00
_cell.angle_beta   90.00
_cell.angle_gamma   90.00
#
_symmetry.space_group_name_H-M   'P 1'
#
loop_
_entity.id
_entity.type
_entity.pdbx_description
1 polymer ?
#
loop_
_entity_poly.entity_id
_entity_poly.type
_entity_poly.pdbx_seq_one_letter_code
_entity_poly.pdbx_strand_id
1 'polypeptide(L)'
;MKSALVFSPEVAAALASDSPIVALESTIISHGLPRPSNLNVAREVEAIVREHGATPATIAILDGVVHIGLTDEQLVAVANRDDISKASSRDLAVLVASKKSAATTVAATAHLAALAGIKVFATGGLGGVHRGANESFDESADLTALSTLDITVVCAGVKSILDVGATLERLETLAIGLVGYQTNAFPGFYLTDSGFTIEHRVESAADIASVIKARESVGTNGAALLVANPVAKEMNRAKHDQILATGLAKADAAHITGKDVTPFLLEHFHTTSEGESLSVNIEIIKSNSALAADVAVASN
;
A
#
# COMPACT_ATOMS: atom_id res chain seq x y z
N MET A 1 -5.49 23.79 17.25
CA MET A 1 -6.26 22.53 17.37
C MET A 1 -5.31 21.47 17.89
N LYS A 2 -5.69 20.71 18.95
CA LYS A 2 -4.89 19.53 19.35
C LYS A 2 -4.92 18.56 18.16
N SER A 3 -3.74 18.10 17.72
CA SER A 3 -3.61 17.06 16.67
C SER A 3 -4.49 15.86 17.06
N ALA A 4 -5.33 15.40 16.14
CA ALA A 4 -6.12 14.18 16.32
C ALA A 4 -5.26 12.91 16.24
N LEU A 5 -3.94 13.07 15.99
CA LEU A 5 -2.99 11.98 15.83
C LEU A 5 -2.31 11.67 17.16
N VAL A 6 -2.24 10.38 17.48
CA VAL A 6 -1.48 9.83 18.59
C VAL A 6 -0.30 9.05 18.02
N PHE A 7 0.90 9.41 18.42
CA PHE A 7 2.13 8.77 17.95
C PHE A 7 2.59 7.71 18.94
N SER A 8 3.09 6.58 18.45
CA SER A 8 3.80 5.64 19.31
C SER A 8 5.08 6.30 19.88
N PRO A 9 5.60 5.85 21.02
CA PRO A 9 6.84 6.41 21.57
C PRO A 9 8.01 6.37 20.58
N GLU A 10 8.13 5.30 19.81
CA GLU A 10 9.17 5.10 18.79
C GLU A 10 9.05 6.13 17.65
N VAL A 11 7.85 6.30 17.08
CA VAL A 11 7.59 7.28 16.01
C VAL A 11 7.74 8.72 16.53
N ALA A 12 7.27 9.01 17.74
CA ALA A 12 7.43 10.34 18.35
C ALA A 12 8.91 10.70 18.54
N ALA A 13 9.73 9.75 18.97
CA ALA A 13 11.18 9.95 19.10
C ALA A 13 11.86 10.16 17.74
N ALA A 14 11.47 9.37 16.72
CA ALA A 14 12.01 9.48 15.36
C ALA A 14 11.67 10.85 14.73
N LEU A 15 10.42 11.32 14.86
CA LEU A 15 10.03 12.66 14.39
C LEU A 15 10.79 13.78 15.11
N ALA A 16 11.03 13.64 16.42
CA ALA A 16 11.76 14.64 17.18
C ALA A 16 13.24 14.73 16.82
N SER A 17 13.84 13.64 16.34
CA SER A 17 15.24 13.55 15.91
C SER A 17 15.45 13.62 14.40
N ASP A 18 14.38 13.88 13.64
CA ASP A 18 14.40 13.86 12.17
C ASP A 18 14.98 12.55 11.60
N SER A 19 14.64 11.42 12.24
CA SER A 19 15.11 10.09 11.83
C SER A 19 14.21 9.48 10.76
N PRO A 20 14.73 8.56 9.91
CA PRO A 20 13.95 7.92 8.85
C PRO A 20 12.73 7.18 9.39
N ILE A 21 11.56 7.39 8.77
CA ILE A 21 10.30 6.72 9.13
C ILE A 21 9.64 6.16 7.88
N VAL A 22 9.10 4.94 7.98
CA VAL A 22 8.30 4.31 6.94
C VAL A 22 6.88 4.07 7.46
N ALA A 23 5.90 4.67 6.78
CA ALA A 23 4.49 4.36 7.02
C ALA A 23 4.14 2.96 6.50
N LEU A 24 3.24 2.27 7.19
CA LEU A 24 2.72 0.95 6.84
C LEU A 24 1.19 0.96 6.96
N GLU A 25 0.51 0.40 5.95
CA GLU A 25 -0.94 0.23 6.02
C GLU A 25 -1.34 -0.91 6.97
N SER A 26 -2.57 -0.88 7.47
CA SER A 26 -3.11 -1.92 8.34
C SER A 26 -4.20 -2.79 7.69
N THR A 27 -4.68 -2.44 6.50
CA THR A 27 -5.66 -3.27 5.77
C THR A 27 -5.12 -4.66 5.46
N ILE A 28 -3.83 -4.78 5.12
CA ILE A 28 -3.21 -6.09 4.90
C ILE A 28 -3.28 -6.98 6.15
N ILE A 29 -3.20 -6.38 7.35
CA ILE A 29 -3.23 -7.10 8.62
C ILE A 29 -4.65 -7.60 8.92
N SER A 30 -5.67 -6.73 8.82
CA SER A 30 -7.03 -7.06 9.23
C SER A 30 -7.85 -7.78 8.18
N HIS A 31 -7.56 -7.54 6.88
CA HIS A 31 -8.41 -7.96 5.75
C HIS A 31 -7.65 -8.62 4.61
N GLY A 32 -6.31 -8.61 4.64
CA GLY A 32 -5.48 -9.11 3.53
C GLY A 32 -4.80 -10.45 3.79
N LEU A 33 -4.63 -10.83 5.05
CA LEU A 33 -3.95 -12.05 5.46
C LEU A 33 -4.79 -12.85 6.46
N PRO A 34 -4.75 -14.20 6.39
CA PRO A 34 -5.49 -15.04 7.34
C PRO A 34 -4.86 -15.00 8.75
N ARG A 35 -5.70 -15.12 9.77
CA ARG A 35 -5.27 -15.34 11.16
C ARG A 35 -4.73 -16.77 11.31
N PRO A 36 -3.67 -17.01 12.11
CA PRO A 36 -2.90 -16.06 12.93
C PRO A 36 -1.69 -15.47 12.19
N SER A 37 -1.45 -15.83 10.91
CA SER A 37 -0.25 -15.42 10.15
C SER A 37 -0.19 -13.90 9.94
N ASN A 38 -1.34 -13.21 9.89
CA ASN A 38 -1.43 -11.76 9.72
C ASN A 38 -0.61 -10.98 10.78
N LEU A 39 -0.71 -11.35 12.05
CA LEU A 39 0.04 -10.71 13.14
C LEU A 39 1.55 -10.98 13.02
N ASN A 40 1.93 -12.22 12.68
CA ASN A 40 3.32 -12.59 12.53
C ASN A 40 3.97 -11.79 11.38
N VAL A 41 3.29 -11.71 10.24
CA VAL A 41 3.77 -10.93 9.08
C VAL A 41 3.87 -9.44 9.44
N ALA A 42 2.89 -8.87 10.16
CA ALA A 42 2.96 -7.49 10.59
C ALA A 42 4.21 -7.20 11.44
N ARG A 43 4.51 -8.07 12.41
CA ARG A 43 5.72 -7.96 13.25
C ARG A 43 7.01 -8.13 12.42
N GLU A 44 7.05 -9.07 11.50
CA GLU A 44 8.18 -9.28 10.61
C GLU A 44 8.43 -8.07 9.71
N VAL A 45 7.38 -7.47 9.15
CA VAL A 45 7.47 -6.26 8.32
C VAL A 45 8.02 -5.08 9.13
N GLU A 46 7.53 -4.86 10.35
CA GLU A 46 8.08 -3.82 11.22
C GLU A 46 9.54 -4.10 11.61
N ALA A 47 9.90 -5.37 11.86
CA ALA A 47 11.28 -5.76 12.15
C ALA A 47 12.20 -5.48 10.96
N ILE A 48 11.79 -5.80 9.74
CA ILE A 48 12.54 -5.52 8.50
C ILE A 48 12.80 -4.01 8.37
N VAL A 49 11.80 -3.15 8.60
CA VAL A 49 11.99 -1.70 8.55
C VAL A 49 13.05 -1.25 9.56
N ARG A 50 13.04 -1.78 10.79
CA ARG A 50 14.04 -1.47 11.82
C ARG A 50 15.44 -1.99 11.45
N GLU A 51 15.54 -3.20 10.91
CA GLU A 51 16.80 -3.81 10.46
C GLU A 51 17.46 -2.98 9.35
N HIS A 52 16.66 -2.32 8.50
CA HIS A 52 17.11 -1.41 7.45
C HIS A 52 17.31 0.04 7.93
N GLY A 53 17.27 0.31 9.25
CA GLY A 53 17.64 1.59 9.84
C GLY A 53 16.55 2.65 9.86
N ALA A 54 15.30 2.31 9.59
CA ALA A 54 14.16 3.21 9.67
C ALA A 54 13.19 2.81 10.79
N THR A 55 12.33 3.74 11.20
CA THR A 55 11.28 3.52 12.19
C THR A 55 9.98 3.13 11.50
N PRO A 56 9.37 1.96 11.81
CA PRO A 56 8.07 1.60 11.26
C PRO A 56 6.94 2.40 11.90
N ALA A 57 6.02 2.88 11.09
CA ALA A 57 4.82 3.59 11.52
C ALA A 57 3.57 2.91 10.93
N THR A 58 3.15 1.77 11.50
CA THR A 58 1.88 1.14 11.14
C THR A 58 0.72 2.04 11.58
N ILE A 59 -0.22 2.37 10.67
CA ILE A 59 -1.28 3.35 10.90
C ILE A 59 -2.63 2.64 10.99
N ALA A 60 -3.40 2.95 12.05
CA ALA A 60 -4.76 2.44 12.25
C ALA A 60 -5.60 3.43 13.06
N ILE A 61 -6.92 3.22 13.06
CA ILE A 61 -7.86 3.89 13.95
C ILE A 61 -8.35 2.88 14.98
N LEU A 62 -8.17 3.17 16.27
CA LEU A 62 -8.69 2.35 17.35
C LEU A 62 -9.59 3.19 18.24
N ASP A 63 -10.85 2.78 18.35
CA ASP A 63 -11.88 3.40 19.17
C ASP A 63 -12.02 4.93 18.92
N GLY A 64 -11.89 5.32 17.64
CA GLY A 64 -11.95 6.71 17.15
C GLY A 64 -10.66 7.51 17.31
N VAL A 65 -9.58 6.90 17.73
CA VAL A 65 -8.26 7.54 17.85
C VAL A 65 -7.36 7.09 16.70
N VAL A 66 -6.78 8.07 15.99
CA VAL A 66 -5.81 7.79 14.91
C VAL A 66 -4.43 7.57 15.54
N HIS A 67 -3.88 6.39 15.32
CA HIS A 67 -2.53 6.01 15.78
C HIS A 67 -1.56 6.01 14.60
N ILE A 68 -0.44 6.71 14.77
CA ILE A 68 0.72 6.73 13.86
C ILE A 68 1.86 5.95 14.53
N GLY A 69 2.08 4.74 14.08
CA GLY A 69 2.82 3.72 14.82
C GLY A 69 1.94 3.07 15.88
N LEU A 70 2.02 1.75 15.98
CA LEU A 70 1.25 0.94 16.93
C LEU A 70 2.17 0.37 17.99
N THR A 71 1.67 0.25 19.23
CA THR A 71 2.28 -0.65 20.21
C THR A 71 1.96 -2.11 19.87
N ASP A 72 2.67 -3.08 20.47
CA ASP A 72 2.38 -4.50 20.18
C ASP A 72 0.93 -4.87 20.57
N GLU A 73 0.40 -4.32 21.68
CA GLU A 73 -0.99 -4.55 22.10
C GLU A 73 -1.98 -3.99 21.06
N GLN A 74 -1.68 -2.83 20.47
CA GLN A 74 -2.51 -2.22 19.44
C GLN A 74 -2.42 -3.02 18.13
N LEU A 75 -1.23 -3.51 17.77
CA LEU A 75 -1.02 -4.37 16.61
C LEU A 75 -1.80 -5.68 16.74
N VAL A 76 -1.77 -6.31 17.95
CA VAL A 76 -2.58 -7.48 18.30
C VAL A 76 -4.08 -7.18 18.19
N ALA A 77 -4.51 -6.00 18.64
CA ALA A 77 -5.92 -5.59 18.51
C ALA A 77 -6.34 -5.45 17.05
N VAL A 78 -5.53 -4.78 16.20
CA VAL A 78 -5.80 -4.64 14.76
C VAL A 78 -5.86 -6.00 14.05
N ALA A 79 -4.99 -6.95 14.45
CA ALA A 79 -4.92 -8.28 13.84
C ALA A 79 -6.10 -9.20 14.23
N ASN A 80 -6.65 -9.05 15.44
CA ASN A 80 -7.56 -10.07 16.00
C ASN A 80 -8.99 -9.60 16.28
N ARG A 81 -9.26 -8.29 16.38
CA ARG A 81 -10.62 -7.78 16.62
C ARG A 81 -11.49 -7.97 15.36
N ASP A 82 -12.76 -8.34 15.55
CA ASP A 82 -13.72 -8.56 14.46
C ASP A 82 -14.45 -7.26 14.04
N ASP A 83 -14.39 -6.22 14.86
CA ASP A 83 -15.02 -4.93 14.62
C ASP A 83 -14.12 -3.93 13.87
N ILE A 84 -12.94 -4.36 13.40
CA ILE A 84 -12.05 -3.53 12.57
C ILE A 84 -12.63 -3.39 11.17
N SER A 85 -13.14 -2.21 10.85
CA SER A 85 -13.64 -1.90 9.51
C SER A 85 -12.49 -1.48 8.57
N LYS A 86 -12.75 -1.50 7.25
CA LYS A 86 -11.80 -0.99 6.25
C LYS A 86 -12.07 0.49 6.03
N ALA A 87 -11.07 1.37 6.26
CA ALA A 87 -11.17 2.81 6.10
C ALA A 87 -10.40 3.31 4.89
N SER A 88 -11.08 4.01 3.99
CA SER A 88 -10.47 4.89 3.00
C SER A 88 -10.41 6.33 3.54
N SER A 89 -9.77 7.24 2.82
CA SER A 89 -9.64 8.65 3.24
C SER A 89 -10.97 9.34 3.54
N ARG A 90 -12.02 9.03 2.76
CA ARG A 90 -13.39 9.58 2.99
C ARG A 90 -14.04 9.12 4.30
N ASP A 91 -13.60 7.98 4.84
CA ASP A 91 -14.21 7.35 6.02
C ASP A 91 -13.61 7.88 7.33
N LEU A 92 -12.40 8.47 7.28
CA LEU A 92 -11.61 8.83 8.46
C LEU A 92 -12.39 9.70 9.46
N ALA A 93 -12.99 10.80 9.00
CA ALA A 93 -13.71 11.72 9.87
C ALA A 93 -14.94 11.08 10.53
N VAL A 94 -15.66 10.23 9.78
CA VAL A 94 -16.84 9.52 10.28
C VAL A 94 -16.45 8.49 11.34
N LEU A 95 -15.38 7.73 11.12
CA LEU A 95 -14.90 6.72 12.04
C LEU A 95 -14.38 7.32 13.34
N VAL A 96 -13.61 8.41 13.25
CA VAL A 96 -13.14 9.16 14.42
C VAL A 96 -14.32 9.74 15.22
N ALA A 97 -15.26 10.40 14.55
CA ALA A 97 -16.44 11.00 15.21
C ALA A 97 -17.35 9.96 15.87
N SER A 98 -17.49 8.78 15.25
CA SER A 98 -18.31 7.67 15.77
C SER A 98 -17.56 6.72 16.72
N LYS A 99 -16.30 7.02 17.05
CA LYS A 99 -15.43 6.23 17.93
C LYS A 99 -15.32 4.75 17.50
N LYS A 100 -15.25 4.52 16.18
CA LYS A 100 -15.10 3.18 15.62
C LYS A 100 -13.63 2.86 15.36
N SER A 101 -13.34 1.57 15.21
CA SER A 101 -12.02 1.06 14.87
C SER A 101 -11.94 0.67 13.40
N ALA A 102 -10.80 0.94 12.78
CA ALA A 102 -10.59 0.62 11.38
C ALA A 102 -9.11 0.44 11.02
N ALA A 103 -8.88 -0.44 10.07
CA ALA A 103 -7.62 -0.57 9.34
C ALA A 103 -7.61 0.40 8.15
N THR A 104 -6.48 1.05 7.92
CA THR A 104 -6.32 2.07 6.88
C THR A 104 -5.88 1.46 5.55
N THR A 105 -6.53 1.87 4.45
CA THR A 105 -6.13 1.55 3.07
C THR A 105 -4.93 2.39 2.65
N VAL A 106 -4.41 2.17 1.43
CA VAL A 106 -3.34 3.01 0.84
C VAL A 106 -3.72 4.49 0.90
N ALA A 107 -4.92 4.87 0.43
CA ALA A 107 -5.40 6.26 0.46
C ALA A 107 -5.42 6.86 1.88
N ALA A 108 -5.96 6.12 2.85
CA ALA A 108 -6.04 6.59 4.23
C ALA A 108 -4.67 6.65 4.90
N THR A 109 -3.82 5.63 4.67
CA THR A 109 -2.46 5.59 5.21
C THR A 109 -1.61 6.71 4.65
N ALA A 110 -1.60 6.91 3.34
CA ALA A 110 -0.86 7.98 2.68
C ALA A 110 -1.28 9.37 3.19
N HIS A 111 -2.60 9.60 3.34
CA HIS A 111 -3.13 10.84 3.88
C HIS A 111 -2.66 11.11 5.32
N LEU A 112 -2.78 10.12 6.19
CA LEU A 112 -2.39 10.24 7.61
C LEU A 112 -0.86 10.32 7.79
N ALA A 113 -0.10 9.60 6.97
CA ALA A 113 1.35 9.66 6.95
C ALA A 113 1.85 11.06 6.53
N ALA A 114 1.31 11.62 5.44
CA ALA A 114 1.64 12.96 4.99
C ALA A 114 1.26 14.03 6.03
N LEU A 115 0.08 13.89 6.68
CA LEU A 115 -0.35 14.76 7.77
C LEU A 115 0.58 14.68 8.99
N ALA A 116 1.20 13.53 9.23
CA ALA A 116 2.18 13.31 10.29
C ALA A 116 3.61 13.75 9.91
N GLY A 117 3.84 14.18 8.67
CA GLY A 117 5.17 14.56 8.16
C GLY A 117 6.01 13.37 7.68
N ILE A 118 5.43 12.17 7.55
CA ILE A 118 6.13 10.98 7.05
C ILE A 118 6.12 10.99 5.52
N LYS A 119 7.29 10.84 4.91
CA LYS A 119 7.51 11.00 3.47
C LYS A 119 7.60 9.69 2.68
N VAL A 120 7.79 8.55 3.35
CA VAL A 120 7.93 7.24 2.71
C VAL A 120 6.92 6.26 3.26
N PHE A 121 6.28 5.51 2.35
CA PHE A 121 5.25 4.54 2.66
C PHE A 121 5.47 3.25 1.88
N ALA A 122 5.41 2.10 2.54
CA ALA A 122 5.45 0.77 1.92
C ALA A 122 4.08 0.11 1.95
N THR A 123 3.64 -0.38 0.78
CA THR A 123 2.41 -1.18 0.63
C THR A 123 2.66 -2.40 -0.25
N GLY A 124 1.79 -3.38 -0.22
CA GLY A 124 1.86 -4.52 -1.13
C GLY A 124 1.62 -4.09 -2.57
N GLY A 125 0.51 -3.43 -2.84
CA GLY A 125 0.14 -2.94 -4.17
C GLY A 125 -1.03 -1.99 -4.14
N LEU A 126 -1.08 -1.12 -5.13
CA LEU A 126 -2.07 -0.05 -5.23
C LEU A 126 -3.46 -0.59 -5.63
N GLY A 127 -4.48 0.14 -5.22
CA GLY A 127 -5.73 0.18 -5.94
C GLY A 127 -5.58 1.01 -7.22
N GLY A 128 -6.50 0.82 -8.15
CA GLY A 128 -6.46 1.48 -9.46
C GLY A 128 -7.85 1.54 -10.09
N VAL A 129 -7.89 1.57 -11.40
CA VAL A 129 -9.12 1.53 -12.20
C VAL A 129 -9.65 0.10 -12.21
N HIS A 130 -10.90 -0.10 -11.82
CA HIS A 130 -11.54 -1.41 -11.88
C HIS A 130 -11.89 -1.80 -13.31
N ARG A 131 -11.90 -3.11 -13.60
CA ARG A 131 -12.35 -3.60 -14.90
C ARG A 131 -13.81 -3.22 -15.11
N GLY A 132 -14.15 -2.65 -16.27
CA GLY A 132 -15.48 -2.10 -16.55
C GLY A 132 -15.73 -0.71 -15.93
N ALA A 133 -14.70 0.00 -15.49
CA ALA A 133 -14.83 1.35 -14.96
C ALA A 133 -15.34 2.38 -15.99
N ASN A 134 -15.21 2.11 -17.28
CA ASN A 134 -15.81 2.91 -18.34
C ASN A 134 -17.35 2.96 -18.28
N GLU A 135 -17.98 2.02 -17.58
CA GLU A 135 -19.44 1.99 -17.35
C GLU A 135 -19.79 2.34 -15.90
N SER A 136 -19.00 1.81 -14.94
CA SER A 136 -19.28 1.95 -13.50
C SER A 136 -18.64 3.16 -12.85
N PHE A 137 -17.61 3.75 -13.46
CA PHE A 137 -16.72 4.76 -12.88
C PHE A 137 -16.04 4.30 -11.57
N ASP A 138 -15.89 2.97 -11.39
CA ASP A 138 -15.28 2.40 -10.18
C ASP A 138 -13.75 2.52 -10.25
N GLU A 139 -13.22 3.54 -9.57
CA GLU A 139 -11.80 3.79 -9.38
C GLU A 139 -11.45 3.79 -7.89
N SER A 140 -10.27 3.32 -7.56
CA SER A 140 -9.77 3.38 -6.19
C SER A 140 -9.52 4.82 -5.74
N ALA A 141 -9.91 5.14 -4.51
CA ALA A 141 -9.57 6.40 -3.87
C ALA A 141 -8.04 6.61 -3.71
N ASP A 142 -7.24 5.55 -3.86
CA ASP A 142 -5.79 5.64 -3.84
C ASP A 142 -5.28 6.60 -4.90
N LEU A 143 -5.85 6.57 -6.11
CA LEU A 143 -5.46 7.42 -7.23
C LEU A 143 -5.64 8.91 -6.90
N THR A 144 -6.83 9.28 -6.41
CA THR A 144 -7.13 10.67 -6.05
C THR A 144 -6.34 11.12 -4.82
N ALA A 145 -6.17 10.26 -3.81
CA ALA A 145 -5.38 10.63 -2.63
C ALA A 145 -3.91 10.89 -3.00
N LEU A 146 -3.31 10.00 -3.80
CA LEU A 146 -1.91 10.12 -4.20
C LEU A 146 -1.64 11.30 -5.15
N SER A 147 -2.65 11.80 -5.85
CA SER A 147 -2.50 12.98 -6.73
C SER A 147 -2.32 14.31 -5.98
N THR A 148 -2.49 14.33 -4.66
CA THR A 148 -2.44 15.55 -3.85
C THR A 148 -1.52 15.46 -2.63
N LEU A 149 -0.70 14.42 -2.54
CA LEU A 149 0.15 14.15 -1.38
C LEU A 149 1.63 14.09 -1.76
N ASP A 150 2.46 14.81 -1.02
CA ASP A 150 3.92 14.70 -1.11
C ASP A 150 4.40 13.48 -0.32
N ILE A 151 4.32 12.31 -0.96
CA ILE A 151 4.73 11.03 -0.37
C ILE A 151 5.35 10.12 -1.44
N THR A 152 6.35 9.35 -1.06
CA THR A 152 6.92 8.28 -1.90
C THR A 152 6.35 6.94 -1.48
N VAL A 153 5.76 6.21 -2.42
CA VAL A 153 5.10 4.92 -2.15
C VAL A 153 5.83 3.80 -2.87
N VAL A 154 6.39 2.88 -2.10
CA VAL A 154 7.00 1.64 -2.63
C VAL A 154 5.95 0.54 -2.69
N CYS A 155 5.73 -0.04 -3.86
CA CYS A 155 4.69 -1.05 -4.11
C CYS A 155 5.07 -2.00 -5.25
N ALA A 156 4.44 -3.16 -5.32
CA ALA A 156 4.59 -4.09 -6.45
C ALA A 156 3.62 -3.75 -7.62
N GLY A 157 3.48 -2.45 -7.90
CA GLY A 157 2.55 -1.96 -8.92
C GLY A 157 1.09 -2.00 -8.49
N VAL A 158 0.21 -2.18 -9.47
CA VAL A 158 -1.25 -2.26 -9.27
C VAL A 158 -1.67 -3.72 -9.08
N LYS A 159 -2.61 -3.97 -8.18
CA LYS A 159 -3.17 -5.33 -7.99
C LYS A 159 -3.68 -5.86 -9.32
N SER A 160 -3.21 -7.04 -9.74
CA SER A 160 -3.47 -7.64 -11.07
C SER A 160 -4.93 -7.94 -11.38
N ILE A 161 -5.80 -7.89 -10.36
CA ILE A 161 -7.26 -8.00 -10.50
C ILE A 161 -7.88 -6.76 -11.16
N LEU A 162 -7.15 -5.64 -11.20
CA LEU A 162 -7.58 -4.35 -11.75
C LEU A 162 -7.22 -4.20 -13.23
N ASP A 163 -7.66 -3.13 -13.85
CA ASP A 163 -7.23 -2.72 -15.19
C ASP A 163 -5.93 -1.94 -15.09
N VAL A 164 -4.82 -2.64 -15.32
CA VAL A 164 -3.47 -2.07 -15.20
C VAL A 164 -3.25 -0.96 -16.22
N GLY A 165 -3.66 -1.18 -17.47
CA GLY A 165 -3.48 -0.18 -18.55
C GLY A 165 -4.23 1.11 -18.25
N ALA A 166 -5.54 1.01 -17.95
CA ALA A 166 -6.35 2.16 -17.58
C ALA A 166 -5.82 2.86 -16.30
N THR A 167 -5.22 2.09 -15.38
CA THR A 167 -4.62 2.68 -14.17
C THR A 167 -3.37 3.49 -14.50
N LEU A 168 -2.50 3.02 -15.40
CA LEU A 168 -1.31 3.77 -15.83
C LEU A 168 -1.70 5.09 -16.50
N GLU A 169 -2.67 5.09 -17.41
CA GLU A 169 -3.22 6.32 -18.02
C GLU A 169 -3.80 7.28 -16.97
N ARG A 170 -4.42 6.71 -15.93
CA ARG A 170 -4.99 7.50 -14.85
C ARG A 170 -3.91 8.13 -13.95
N LEU A 171 -2.81 7.41 -13.69
CA LEU A 171 -1.64 7.92 -12.96
C LEU A 171 -1.01 9.09 -13.71
N GLU A 172 -0.84 8.99 -15.03
CA GLU A 172 -0.36 10.08 -15.88
C GLU A 172 -1.27 11.30 -15.81
N THR A 173 -2.57 11.12 -16.02
CA THR A 173 -3.58 12.20 -15.95
C THR A 173 -3.54 12.94 -14.61
N LEU A 174 -3.26 12.22 -13.52
CA LEU A 174 -3.20 12.75 -12.16
C LEU A 174 -1.80 13.29 -11.77
N ALA A 175 -0.86 13.33 -12.72
CA ALA A 175 0.52 13.77 -12.53
C ALA A 175 1.25 13.04 -11.38
N ILE A 176 0.90 11.76 -11.12
CA ILE A 176 1.57 10.92 -10.14
C ILE A 176 2.86 10.39 -10.76
N GLY A 177 4.01 10.72 -10.17
CA GLY A 177 5.32 10.26 -10.66
C GLY A 177 5.46 8.75 -10.55
N LEU A 178 6.12 8.11 -11.54
CA LEU A 178 6.33 6.66 -11.57
C LEU A 178 7.76 6.33 -11.99
N VAL A 179 8.44 5.51 -11.18
CA VAL A 179 9.75 4.94 -11.50
C VAL A 179 9.74 3.43 -11.25
N GLY A 180 10.48 2.67 -12.07
CA GLY A 180 10.67 1.23 -11.88
C GLY A 180 11.99 0.97 -11.15
N TYR A 181 11.95 0.26 -10.03
CA TYR A 181 13.16 -0.17 -9.33
C TYR A 181 13.77 -1.37 -10.03
N GLN A 182 14.93 -1.16 -10.66
CA GLN A 182 15.68 -2.16 -11.44
C GLN A 182 14.88 -2.84 -12.57
N THR A 183 13.81 -2.19 -13.03
CA THR A 183 12.94 -2.72 -14.08
C THR A 183 12.40 -1.62 -14.99
N ASN A 184 12.15 -1.96 -16.26
CA ASN A 184 11.34 -1.17 -17.18
C ASN A 184 9.96 -1.82 -17.43
N ALA A 185 9.72 -3.04 -16.92
CA ALA A 185 8.38 -3.62 -16.92
C ALA A 185 7.58 -3.10 -15.72
N PHE A 186 6.32 -2.73 -15.92
CA PHE A 186 5.44 -2.40 -14.81
C PHE A 186 4.97 -3.69 -14.13
N PRO A 187 5.23 -3.89 -12.83
CA PRO A 187 4.84 -5.12 -12.15
C PRO A 187 3.32 -5.21 -11.97
N GLY A 188 2.80 -6.42 -12.09
CA GLY A 188 1.38 -6.75 -11.92
C GLY A 188 1.13 -7.46 -10.59
N PHE A 189 1.65 -6.94 -9.47
CA PHE A 189 1.49 -7.49 -8.13
C PHE A 189 2.07 -8.91 -8.00
N TYR A 190 1.32 -9.95 -8.39
CA TYR A 190 1.79 -11.35 -8.38
C TYR A 190 2.77 -11.69 -9.52
N LEU A 191 2.91 -10.79 -10.47
CA LEU A 191 3.74 -10.95 -11.66
C LEU A 191 4.79 -9.85 -11.72
N THR A 192 6.00 -10.18 -12.17
CA THR A 192 7.08 -9.20 -12.38
C THR A 192 6.82 -8.26 -13.54
N ASP A 193 6.00 -8.69 -14.48
CA ASP A 193 5.64 -7.95 -15.69
C ASP A 193 4.14 -8.09 -15.95
N SER A 194 3.43 -6.96 -15.97
CA SER A 194 2.00 -6.88 -16.31
C SER A 194 1.71 -6.79 -17.81
N GLY A 195 2.74 -6.73 -18.65
CA GLY A 195 2.65 -6.46 -20.08
C GLY A 195 2.73 -4.98 -20.44
N PHE A 196 2.96 -4.10 -19.47
CA PHE A 196 3.13 -2.65 -19.66
C PHE A 196 4.54 -2.22 -19.25
N THR A 197 5.02 -1.12 -19.84
CA THR A 197 6.36 -0.58 -19.60
C THR A 197 6.35 0.66 -18.70
N ILE A 198 7.47 0.89 -18.02
CA ILE A 198 7.79 2.11 -17.28
C ILE A 198 8.92 2.84 -18.03
N GLU A 199 8.77 4.14 -18.26
CA GLU A 199 9.78 4.94 -18.97
C GLU A 199 11.04 5.17 -18.14
N HIS A 200 10.88 5.41 -16.83
CA HIS A 200 11.95 5.79 -15.92
C HIS A 200 12.35 4.64 -15.02
N ARG A 201 13.59 4.17 -15.17
CA ARG A 201 14.20 3.14 -14.35
C ARG A 201 15.24 3.74 -13.42
N VAL A 202 15.28 3.24 -12.20
CA VAL A 202 16.26 3.57 -11.15
C VAL A 202 16.92 2.31 -10.62
N GLU A 203 18.18 2.38 -10.21
CA GLU A 203 18.97 1.19 -9.84
C GLU A 203 19.19 1.07 -8.32
N SER A 204 18.99 2.15 -7.56
CA SER A 204 19.30 2.18 -6.12
C SER A 204 18.33 3.04 -5.33
N ALA A 205 18.29 2.86 -4.00
CA ALA A 205 17.58 3.75 -3.09
C ALA A 205 18.13 5.21 -3.16
N ALA A 206 19.42 5.38 -3.42
CA ALA A 206 20.04 6.70 -3.61
C ALA A 206 19.54 7.40 -4.88
N ASP A 207 19.28 6.66 -5.97
CA ASP A 207 18.66 7.23 -7.17
C ASP A 207 17.23 7.69 -6.86
N ILE A 208 16.46 6.90 -6.12
CA ILE A 208 15.10 7.27 -5.69
C ILE A 208 15.14 8.55 -4.82
N ALA A 209 16.07 8.63 -3.85
CA ALA A 209 16.26 9.81 -3.02
C ALA A 209 16.62 11.04 -3.87
N SER A 210 17.43 10.87 -4.92
CA SER A 210 17.76 11.94 -5.88
C SER A 210 16.52 12.41 -6.66
N VAL A 211 15.63 11.50 -7.07
CA VAL A 211 14.34 11.84 -7.70
C VAL A 211 13.46 12.62 -6.72
N ILE A 212 13.34 12.17 -5.45
CA ILE A 212 12.57 12.87 -4.40
C ILE A 212 13.04 14.31 -4.27
N LYS A 213 14.35 14.53 -4.13
CA LYS A 213 14.96 15.88 -4.04
C LYS A 213 14.75 16.70 -5.31
N ALA A 214 14.85 16.09 -6.48
CA ALA A 214 14.62 16.78 -7.75
C ALA A 214 13.17 17.27 -7.86
N ARG A 215 12.18 16.46 -7.43
CA ARG A 215 10.75 16.85 -7.43
C ARG A 215 10.49 18.11 -6.61
N GLU A 216 11.13 18.26 -5.46
CA GLU A 216 11.05 19.47 -4.64
C GLU A 216 11.61 20.68 -5.41
N SER A 217 12.76 20.51 -6.07
CA SER A 217 13.45 21.60 -6.79
C SER A 217 12.69 22.11 -8.01
N VAL A 218 11.91 21.24 -8.68
CA VAL A 218 11.10 21.61 -9.87
C VAL A 218 9.63 21.82 -9.54
N GLY A 219 9.21 21.68 -8.26
CA GLY A 219 7.86 21.94 -7.79
C GLY A 219 6.82 20.88 -8.22
N THR A 220 7.24 19.61 -8.43
CA THR A 220 6.34 18.49 -8.77
C THR A 220 6.02 17.57 -7.59
N ASN A 221 6.34 17.99 -6.38
CA ASN A 221 6.05 17.23 -5.15
C ASN A 221 4.61 17.44 -4.63
N GLY A 222 3.74 18.06 -5.40
CA GLY A 222 2.30 18.16 -5.07
C GLY A 222 1.52 16.85 -5.23
N ALA A 223 2.06 15.88 -5.98
CA ALA A 223 1.52 14.53 -6.12
C ALA A 223 2.54 13.49 -5.64
N ALA A 224 2.17 12.24 -5.44
CA ALA A 224 3.05 11.18 -4.97
C ALA A 224 4.11 10.77 -6.02
N LEU A 225 5.19 10.13 -5.53
CA LEU A 225 6.11 9.34 -6.34
C LEU A 225 5.83 7.85 -6.07
N LEU A 226 5.52 7.09 -7.11
CA LEU A 226 5.41 5.65 -7.04
C LEU A 226 6.73 5.00 -7.45
N VAL A 227 7.20 4.09 -6.61
CA VAL A 227 8.34 3.22 -6.87
C VAL A 227 7.81 1.81 -7.08
N ALA A 228 7.81 1.36 -8.33
CA ALA A 228 7.35 0.04 -8.70
C ALA A 228 8.49 -0.97 -8.48
N ASN A 229 8.35 -1.81 -7.45
CA ASN A 229 9.31 -2.83 -7.04
C ASN A 229 8.75 -4.22 -7.39
N PRO A 230 9.28 -4.91 -8.40
CA PRO A 230 8.78 -6.22 -8.80
C PRO A 230 9.03 -7.27 -7.71
N VAL A 231 8.10 -8.22 -7.58
CA VAL A 231 8.26 -9.37 -6.69
C VAL A 231 9.45 -10.23 -7.13
N ALA A 232 10.24 -10.73 -6.17
CA ALA A 232 11.43 -11.54 -6.48
C ALA A 232 11.08 -12.90 -7.11
N LYS A 233 9.94 -13.49 -6.71
CA LYS A 233 9.43 -14.76 -7.25
C LYS A 233 7.95 -14.60 -7.59
N GLU A 234 7.65 -14.56 -8.86
CA GLU A 234 6.29 -14.42 -9.37
C GLU A 234 5.51 -15.75 -9.36
N MET A 235 4.17 -15.63 -9.41
CA MET A 235 3.30 -16.77 -9.70
C MET A 235 3.49 -17.24 -11.15
N ASN A 236 3.16 -18.51 -11.41
CA ASN A 236 3.06 -18.97 -12.80
C ASN A 236 1.98 -18.17 -13.55
N ARG A 237 2.36 -17.51 -14.64
CA ARG A 237 1.49 -16.60 -15.42
C ARG A 237 0.20 -17.30 -15.89
N ALA A 238 0.30 -18.49 -16.48
CA ALA A 238 -0.88 -19.20 -16.97
C ALA A 238 -1.86 -19.55 -15.83
N LYS A 239 -1.33 -19.96 -14.68
CA LYS A 239 -2.14 -20.21 -13.47
C LYS A 239 -2.76 -18.93 -12.94
N HIS A 240 -2.01 -17.83 -12.87
CA HIS A 240 -2.52 -16.52 -12.49
C HIS A 240 -3.68 -16.10 -13.39
N ASP A 241 -3.51 -16.13 -14.72
CA ASP A 241 -4.53 -15.69 -15.68
C ASP A 241 -5.80 -16.54 -15.60
N GLN A 242 -5.65 -17.85 -15.40
CA GLN A 242 -6.78 -18.76 -15.18
C GLN A 242 -7.54 -18.43 -13.87
N ILE A 243 -6.83 -18.21 -12.77
CA ILE A 243 -7.43 -17.83 -11.47
C ILE A 243 -8.15 -16.50 -11.60
N LEU A 244 -7.53 -15.51 -12.24
CA LEU A 244 -8.14 -14.20 -12.47
C LEU A 244 -9.43 -14.32 -13.28
N ALA A 245 -9.40 -15.03 -14.40
CA ALA A 245 -10.58 -15.21 -15.26
C ALA A 245 -11.75 -15.88 -14.51
N THR A 246 -11.47 -16.96 -13.76
CA THR A 246 -12.50 -17.65 -12.97
C THR A 246 -12.99 -16.82 -11.79
N GLY A 247 -12.13 -16.02 -11.16
CA GLY A 247 -12.49 -15.12 -10.08
C GLY A 247 -13.42 -13.99 -10.54
N LEU A 248 -13.10 -13.36 -11.66
CA LEU A 248 -13.94 -12.32 -12.27
C LEU A 248 -15.32 -12.85 -12.66
N ALA A 249 -15.40 -14.04 -13.28
CA ALA A 249 -16.67 -14.67 -13.62
C ALA A 249 -17.52 -14.96 -12.39
N LYS A 250 -16.90 -15.41 -11.28
CA LYS A 250 -17.62 -15.65 -10.01
C LYS A 250 -18.08 -14.35 -9.35
N ALA A 251 -17.27 -13.28 -9.40
CA ALA A 251 -17.65 -11.98 -8.85
C ALA A 251 -18.88 -11.42 -9.60
N ASP A 252 -18.86 -11.49 -10.93
CA ASP A 252 -19.99 -11.07 -11.77
C ASP A 252 -21.26 -11.87 -11.46
N ALA A 253 -21.17 -13.20 -11.46
CA ALA A 253 -22.31 -14.09 -11.14
C ALA A 253 -22.89 -13.85 -9.74
N ALA A 254 -22.06 -13.44 -8.79
CA ALA A 254 -22.45 -13.12 -7.42
C ALA A 254 -22.85 -11.64 -7.21
N HIS A 255 -22.80 -10.82 -8.27
CA HIS A 255 -23.06 -9.37 -8.22
C HIS A 255 -22.19 -8.63 -7.21
N ILE A 256 -20.91 -9.04 -7.04
CA ILE A 256 -19.96 -8.39 -6.16
C ILE A 256 -19.47 -7.10 -6.83
N THR A 257 -19.63 -5.97 -6.15
CA THR A 257 -19.30 -4.64 -6.70
C THR A 257 -18.55 -3.74 -5.70
N GLY A 258 -17.90 -2.68 -6.18
CA GLY A 258 -17.27 -1.65 -5.36
C GLY A 258 -16.19 -2.20 -4.43
N LYS A 259 -16.20 -1.78 -3.18
CA LYS A 259 -15.17 -2.11 -2.17
C LYS A 259 -15.01 -3.61 -1.87
N ASP A 260 -16.01 -4.43 -2.20
CA ASP A 260 -16.04 -5.85 -1.89
C ASP A 260 -15.37 -6.71 -2.99
N VAL A 261 -15.13 -6.15 -4.19
CA VAL A 261 -14.48 -6.85 -5.31
C VAL A 261 -13.05 -7.27 -4.94
N THR A 262 -12.25 -6.36 -4.41
CA THR A 262 -10.85 -6.66 -4.06
C THR A 262 -10.71 -7.76 -3.00
N PRO A 263 -11.38 -7.72 -1.84
CA PRO A 263 -11.32 -8.81 -0.87
C PRO A 263 -11.79 -10.15 -1.45
N PHE A 264 -12.88 -10.15 -2.21
CA PHE A 264 -13.42 -11.36 -2.85
C PHE A 264 -12.40 -11.99 -3.81
N LEU A 265 -11.78 -11.21 -4.68
CA LEU A 265 -10.82 -11.73 -5.65
C LEU A 265 -9.52 -12.18 -4.97
N LEU A 266 -9.03 -11.48 -3.96
CA LEU A 266 -7.85 -11.91 -3.21
C LEU A 266 -8.09 -13.23 -2.49
N GLU A 267 -9.27 -13.43 -1.87
CA GLU A 267 -9.65 -14.70 -1.26
C GLU A 267 -9.78 -15.81 -2.30
N HIS A 268 -10.35 -15.51 -3.48
CA HIS A 268 -10.40 -16.46 -4.59
C HIS A 268 -9.01 -16.86 -5.07
N PHE A 269 -8.08 -15.90 -5.20
CA PHE A 269 -6.67 -16.19 -5.51
C PHE A 269 -6.04 -17.08 -4.45
N HIS A 270 -6.23 -16.73 -3.17
CA HIS A 270 -5.65 -17.47 -2.05
C HIS A 270 -6.11 -18.95 -2.05
N THR A 271 -7.42 -19.17 -2.13
CA THR A 271 -7.99 -20.53 -2.08
C THR A 271 -7.67 -21.34 -3.33
N THR A 272 -7.76 -20.74 -4.52
CA THR A 272 -7.56 -21.44 -5.79
C THR A 272 -6.08 -21.70 -6.09
N SER A 273 -5.15 -20.86 -5.59
CA SER A 273 -3.71 -21.06 -5.77
C SER A 273 -3.09 -22.00 -4.74
N GLU A 274 -3.89 -22.60 -3.83
CA GLU A 274 -3.40 -23.45 -2.73
C GLU A 274 -2.38 -22.73 -1.84
N GLY A 275 -2.58 -21.42 -1.60
CA GLY A 275 -1.73 -20.59 -0.77
C GLY A 275 -0.51 -19.97 -1.46
N GLU A 276 -0.25 -20.27 -2.73
CA GLU A 276 0.88 -19.66 -3.48
C GLU A 276 0.76 -18.13 -3.51
N SER A 277 -0.42 -17.59 -3.83
CA SER A 277 -0.66 -16.15 -3.88
C SER A 277 -0.46 -15.47 -2.51
N LEU A 278 -0.78 -16.17 -1.42
CA LEU A 278 -0.53 -15.68 -0.07
C LEU A 278 0.97 -15.55 0.20
N SER A 279 1.75 -16.60 -0.15
CA SER A 279 3.20 -16.57 0.00
C SER A 279 3.82 -15.42 -0.79
N VAL A 280 3.39 -15.23 -2.05
CA VAL A 280 3.87 -14.13 -2.90
C VAL A 280 3.48 -12.77 -2.31
N ASN A 281 2.27 -12.61 -1.79
CA ASN A 281 1.82 -11.35 -1.16
C ASN A 281 2.67 -11.00 0.07
N ILE A 282 3.03 -12.00 0.89
CA ILE A 282 3.92 -11.81 2.04
C ILE A 282 5.32 -11.37 1.60
N GLU A 283 5.89 -11.99 0.59
CA GLU A 283 7.20 -11.60 0.05
C GLU A 283 7.17 -10.19 -0.55
N ILE A 284 6.10 -9.80 -1.24
CA ILE A 284 5.89 -8.45 -1.76
C ILE A 284 6.00 -7.42 -0.65
N ILE A 285 5.21 -7.54 0.43
CA ILE A 285 5.21 -6.52 1.47
C ILE A 285 6.53 -6.45 2.23
N LYS A 286 7.20 -7.58 2.44
CA LYS A 286 8.55 -7.62 3.04
C LYS A 286 9.58 -6.90 2.17
N SER A 287 9.63 -7.22 0.87
CA SER A 287 10.56 -6.60 -0.08
C SER A 287 10.31 -5.09 -0.22
N ASN A 288 9.03 -4.69 -0.32
CA ASN A 288 8.67 -3.29 -0.43
C ASN A 288 9.02 -2.50 0.85
N SER A 289 8.87 -3.12 2.02
CA SER A 289 9.20 -2.51 3.31
C SER A 289 10.71 -2.34 3.49
N ALA A 290 11.52 -3.31 3.06
CA ALA A 290 12.97 -3.20 3.03
C ALA A 290 13.44 -2.06 2.13
N LEU A 291 12.96 -2.02 0.87
CA LEU A 291 13.32 -0.95 -0.05
C LEU A 291 12.83 0.43 0.44
N ALA A 292 11.62 0.51 1.01
CA ALA A 292 11.11 1.76 1.56
C ALA A 292 11.97 2.28 2.72
N ALA A 293 12.47 1.39 3.58
CA ALA A 293 13.40 1.77 4.65
C ALA A 293 14.72 2.27 4.08
N ASP A 294 15.31 1.59 3.08
CA ASP A 294 16.52 2.04 2.40
C ASP A 294 16.31 3.42 1.74
N VAL A 295 15.15 3.64 1.12
CA VAL A 295 14.78 4.96 0.54
C VAL A 295 14.63 6.02 1.62
N ALA A 296 13.97 5.72 2.73
CA ALA A 296 13.82 6.66 3.83
C ALA A 296 15.18 7.07 4.41
N VAL A 297 16.09 6.10 4.59
CA VAL A 297 17.47 6.35 5.07
C VAL A 297 18.28 7.18 4.04
N ALA A 298 18.16 6.86 2.75
CA ALA A 298 18.89 7.60 1.70
C ALA A 298 18.37 9.03 1.46
N SER A 299 17.11 9.31 1.87
CA SER A 299 16.44 10.61 1.68
C SER A 299 16.58 11.53 2.89
N ASN A 300 17.10 11.01 4.01
CA ASN A 300 17.30 11.73 5.27
C ASN A 300 18.71 12.35 5.30
#